data_b94c4e1ab69abc5637c8b6e71dd81ad7
#
_entry.id   b94c4e1ab69abc5637c8b6e71dd81ad7
#
_cell.length_a   1.000
_cell.length_b   1.000
_cell.length_c   1.000
_cell.angle_alpha   90.00
_cell.angle_beta   90.00
_cell.angle_gamma   90.00
#
_symmetry.space_group_name_H-M   'P 1'
#
loop_
_entity.id
_entity.type
_entity.pdbx_description
1 polymer ?
#
loop_
_entity_poly.entity_id
_entity_poly.type
_entity_poly.pdbx_seq_one_letter_code
_entity_poly.pdbx_strand_id
1 'polypeptide(L)'
;AQYPASPFVPDAHMVRAEAEFAKSSPNYDFAYREYEAVLAHPDTELHDLALFKSAWALWRLGQTDEAARRFLVVFKSSSVRSTAPGLGRSSAELDQLQAEALRNLVAVFVEDEKNTAEDMHRFLVKAGGEQFAGEIVKALAEALYDQSHYQRGIEAYRLLLKIQPTDEHAYEYSLAIALGHSTLELWEE
;
A
#
# COMPACT_ATOMS: atom_id res chain seq x y z
N ALA A 1 -7.69 26.37 -17.78
CA ALA A 1 -6.53 27.09 -17.24
C ALA A 1 -6.18 28.26 -18.16
N GLN A 2 -5.90 29.48 -17.61
CA GLN A 2 -5.47 30.63 -18.43
C GLN A 2 -4.05 30.44 -19.02
N TYR A 3 -3.23 29.57 -18.40
CA TYR A 3 -1.84 29.31 -18.76
C TYR A 3 -1.52 27.79 -18.70
N PRO A 4 -1.96 26.99 -19.69
CA PRO A 4 -1.80 25.55 -19.66
C PRO A 4 -0.34 25.06 -19.76
N ALA A 5 0.57 25.89 -20.23
CA ALA A 5 2.00 25.60 -20.36
C ALA A 5 2.82 26.11 -19.16
N SER A 6 2.19 26.59 -18.09
CA SER A 6 2.90 27.03 -16.88
C SER A 6 3.49 25.83 -16.12
N PRO A 7 4.75 25.91 -15.65
CA PRO A 7 5.35 24.85 -14.83
C PRO A 7 4.62 24.64 -13.48
N PHE A 8 3.81 25.59 -13.04
CA PHE A 8 3.02 25.52 -11.79
C PHE A 8 1.63 24.87 -11.98
N VAL A 9 1.31 24.35 -13.16
CA VAL A 9 0.03 23.65 -13.39
C VAL A 9 -0.14 22.45 -12.48
N PRO A 10 0.86 21.54 -12.32
CA PRO A 10 0.76 20.41 -11.40
C PRO A 10 0.53 20.85 -9.95
N ASP A 11 1.24 21.88 -9.49
CA ASP A 11 1.08 22.43 -8.13
C ASP A 11 -0.33 22.97 -7.90
N ALA A 12 -0.90 23.67 -8.86
CA ALA A 12 -2.26 24.19 -8.76
C ALA A 12 -3.31 23.07 -8.66
N HIS A 13 -3.15 21.99 -9.44
CA HIS A 13 -4.01 20.81 -9.34
C HIS A 13 -3.83 20.11 -8.00
N MET A 14 -2.59 19.94 -7.53
CA MET A 14 -2.30 19.33 -6.23
C MET A 14 -2.97 20.09 -5.09
N VAL A 15 -2.81 21.41 -5.03
CA VAL A 15 -3.44 22.27 -4.01
C VAL A 15 -4.98 22.15 -4.04
N ARG A 16 -5.59 22.11 -5.23
CA ARG A 16 -7.05 21.95 -5.36
C ARG A 16 -7.51 20.59 -4.88
N ALA A 17 -6.78 19.53 -5.20
CA ALA A 17 -7.07 18.16 -4.74
C ALA A 17 -6.98 18.07 -3.21
N GLU A 18 -5.89 18.56 -2.60
CA GLU A 18 -5.69 18.56 -1.15
C GLU A 18 -6.73 19.40 -0.42
N ALA A 19 -7.06 20.59 -0.95
CA ALA A 19 -8.10 21.43 -0.38
C ALA A 19 -9.49 20.78 -0.42
N GLU A 20 -9.79 20.01 -1.47
CA GLU A 20 -11.02 19.23 -1.55
C GLU A 20 -11.01 18.06 -0.57
N PHE A 21 -9.91 17.33 -0.52
CA PHE A 21 -9.76 16.14 0.33
C PHE A 21 -9.84 16.47 1.82
N ALA A 22 -9.41 17.68 2.22
CA ALA A 22 -9.41 18.16 3.60
C ALA A 22 -10.79 18.66 4.10
N LYS A 23 -11.81 18.71 3.25
CA LYS A 23 -13.15 19.16 3.66
C LYS A 23 -13.81 18.15 4.61
N SER A 24 -14.74 18.62 5.43
CA SER A 24 -15.58 17.73 6.27
C SER A 24 -16.47 16.78 5.46
N SER A 25 -16.77 17.14 4.22
CA SER A 25 -17.50 16.31 3.25
C SER A 25 -16.80 16.39 1.90
N PRO A 26 -15.72 15.61 1.69
CA PRO A 26 -14.92 15.67 0.48
C PRO A 26 -15.67 15.12 -0.74
N ASN A 27 -15.47 15.75 -1.88
CA ASN A 27 -15.79 15.15 -3.18
C ASN A 27 -14.57 14.37 -3.68
N TYR A 28 -14.50 13.07 -3.34
CA TYR A 28 -13.37 12.23 -3.71
C TYR A 28 -13.20 12.04 -5.22
N ASP A 29 -14.27 12.09 -6.00
CA ASP A 29 -14.20 12.04 -7.46
C ASP A 29 -13.54 13.31 -8.03
N PHE A 30 -13.87 14.49 -7.49
CA PHE A 30 -13.18 15.73 -7.86
C PHE A 30 -11.70 15.69 -7.45
N ALA A 31 -11.39 15.30 -6.21
CA ALA A 31 -10.01 15.20 -5.74
C ALA A 31 -9.21 14.21 -6.61
N TYR A 32 -9.79 13.06 -6.95
CA TYR A 32 -9.18 12.08 -7.83
C TYR A 32 -8.84 12.66 -9.20
N ARG A 33 -9.77 13.38 -9.85
CA ARG A 33 -9.51 14.03 -11.15
C ARG A 33 -8.41 15.07 -11.09
N GLU A 34 -8.32 15.82 -10.01
CA GLU A 34 -7.25 16.79 -9.81
C GLU A 34 -5.89 16.09 -9.63
N TYR A 35 -5.81 14.97 -8.88
CA TYR A 35 -4.58 14.16 -8.80
C TYR A 35 -4.21 13.57 -10.17
N GLU A 36 -5.18 13.09 -10.95
CA GLU A 36 -4.93 12.61 -12.33
C GLU A 36 -4.37 13.75 -13.23
N ALA A 37 -4.81 14.97 -13.04
CA ALA A 37 -4.26 16.11 -13.75
C ALA A 37 -2.80 16.41 -13.36
N VAL A 38 -2.39 16.14 -12.10
CA VAL A 38 -0.98 16.18 -11.70
C VAL A 38 -0.20 15.04 -12.39
N LEU A 39 -0.76 13.82 -12.41
CA LEU A 39 -0.12 12.65 -13.02
C LEU A 39 0.05 12.74 -14.54
N ALA A 40 -0.71 13.61 -15.21
CA ALA A 40 -0.50 13.93 -16.62
C ALA A 40 0.83 14.64 -16.90
N HIS A 41 1.57 15.05 -15.84
CA HIS A 41 2.89 15.68 -15.89
C HIS A 41 3.94 14.74 -15.27
N PRO A 42 4.49 13.76 -16.01
CA PRO A 42 5.33 12.71 -15.45
C PRO A 42 6.66 13.20 -14.85
N ASP A 43 7.12 14.37 -15.28
CA ASP A 43 8.38 14.98 -14.81
C ASP A 43 8.22 15.83 -13.53
N THR A 44 7.00 15.93 -12.98
CA THR A 44 6.80 16.68 -11.74
C THR A 44 7.33 15.91 -10.52
N GLU A 45 7.93 16.65 -9.58
CA GLU A 45 8.34 16.09 -8.28
C GLU A 45 7.13 15.63 -7.44
N LEU A 46 5.92 16.07 -7.78
CA LEU A 46 4.68 15.71 -7.11
C LEU A 46 4.11 14.35 -7.56
N HIS A 47 4.69 13.73 -8.61
CA HIS A 47 4.13 12.53 -9.23
C HIS A 47 3.81 11.41 -8.23
N ASP A 48 4.80 10.97 -7.42
CA ASP A 48 4.61 9.85 -6.49
C ASP A 48 3.62 10.20 -5.37
N LEU A 49 3.64 11.47 -4.90
CA LEU A 49 2.67 11.93 -3.91
C LEU A 49 1.26 11.99 -4.50
N ALA A 50 1.10 12.49 -5.73
CA ALA A 50 -0.18 12.52 -6.41
C ALA A 50 -0.72 11.09 -6.65
N LEU A 51 0.16 10.15 -7.03
CA LEU A 51 -0.21 8.75 -7.19
C LEU A 51 -0.68 8.13 -5.87
N PHE A 52 0.05 8.37 -4.78
CA PHE A 52 -0.34 7.93 -3.44
C PHE A 52 -1.69 8.51 -3.00
N LYS A 53 -1.89 9.81 -3.19
CA LYS A 53 -3.15 10.50 -2.82
C LYS A 53 -4.32 10.09 -3.71
N SER A 54 -4.08 9.84 -4.99
CA SER A 54 -5.10 9.32 -5.89
C SER A 54 -5.55 7.91 -5.50
N ALA A 55 -4.64 7.07 -4.97
CA ALA A 55 -4.99 5.76 -4.42
C ALA A 55 -5.95 5.89 -3.23
N TRP A 56 -5.72 6.86 -2.34
CA TRP A 56 -6.64 7.17 -1.25
C TRP A 56 -8.02 7.60 -1.74
N ALA A 57 -8.08 8.48 -2.75
CA ALA A 57 -9.35 8.91 -3.33
C ALA A 57 -10.11 7.73 -3.94
N LEU A 58 -9.42 6.84 -4.66
CA LEU A 58 -10.01 5.60 -5.22
C LEU A 58 -10.54 4.67 -4.12
N TRP A 59 -9.78 4.48 -3.04
CA TRP A 59 -10.23 3.66 -1.91
C TRP A 59 -11.52 4.22 -1.32
N ARG A 60 -11.60 5.54 -1.10
CA ARG A 60 -12.80 6.21 -0.61
C ARG A 60 -13.98 6.14 -1.58
N LEU A 61 -13.73 5.96 -2.87
CA LEU A 61 -14.73 5.71 -3.91
C LEU A 61 -15.14 4.24 -4.03
N GLY A 62 -14.57 3.34 -3.20
CA GLY A 62 -14.83 1.91 -3.24
C GLY A 62 -14.12 1.17 -4.38
N GLN A 63 -13.19 1.83 -5.08
CA GLN A 63 -12.38 1.23 -6.15
C GLN A 63 -11.11 0.59 -5.57
N THR A 64 -11.31 -0.39 -4.70
CA THR A 64 -10.26 -0.99 -3.85
C THR A 64 -9.15 -1.67 -4.66
N ASP A 65 -9.48 -2.37 -5.74
CA ASP A 65 -8.48 -3.04 -6.59
C ASP A 65 -7.51 -2.05 -7.24
N GLU A 66 -8.01 -0.92 -7.73
CA GLU A 66 -7.18 0.08 -8.37
C GLU A 66 -6.38 0.87 -7.33
N ALA A 67 -6.97 1.15 -6.17
CA ALA A 67 -6.28 1.74 -5.03
C ALA A 67 -5.08 0.87 -4.60
N ALA A 68 -5.29 -0.44 -4.44
CA ALA A 68 -4.24 -1.39 -4.10
C ALA A 68 -3.10 -1.41 -5.14
N ARG A 69 -3.44 -1.38 -6.45
CA ARG A 69 -2.42 -1.30 -7.51
C ARG A 69 -1.58 -0.04 -7.41
N ARG A 70 -2.20 1.11 -7.16
CA ARG A 70 -1.47 2.38 -7.03
C ARG A 70 -0.58 2.41 -5.79
N PHE A 71 -1.06 1.93 -4.64
CA PHE A 71 -0.22 1.78 -3.45
C PHE A 71 0.97 0.87 -3.71
N LEU A 72 0.78 -0.26 -4.41
CA LEU A 72 1.88 -1.14 -4.81
C LEU A 72 2.88 -0.44 -5.75
N VAL A 73 2.41 0.38 -6.70
CA VAL A 73 3.29 1.14 -7.60
C VAL A 73 4.13 2.13 -6.80
N VAL A 74 3.54 2.88 -5.87
CA VAL A 74 4.25 3.83 -5.00
C VAL A 74 5.28 3.10 -4.14
N PHE A 75 4.89 1.99 -3.52
CA PHE A 75 5.80 1.15 -2.74
C PHE A 75 7.03 0.70 -3.55
N LYS A 76 6.80 0.20 -4.77
CA LYS A 76 7.87 -0.25 -5.68
C LYS A 76 8.77 0.90 -6.18
N SER A 77 8.20 2.04 -6.54
CA SER A 77 8.94 3.18 -7.07
C SER A 77 9.85 3.79 -6.01
N SER A 78 9.39 3.89 -4.78
CA SER A 78 10.17 4.42 -3.66
C SER A 78 11.34 3.49 -3.32
N SER A 79 11.17 2.15 -3.37
CA SER A 79 12.26 1.20 -3.13
C SER A 79 13.38 1.29 -4.17
N VAL A 80 13.06 1.59 -5.43
CA VAL A 80 14.07 1.75 -6.51
C VAL A 80 14.78 3.10 -6.40
N ARG A 81 14.07 4.18 -6.03
CA ARG A 81 14.65 5.54 -5.95
C ARG A 81 15.48 5.80 -4.70
N SER A 82 15.25 5.08 -3.61
CA SER A 82 16.09 5.13 -2.41
C SER A 82 17.54 4.73 -2.69
N THR A 83 17.79 4.02 -3.79
CA THR A 83 19.13 3.60 -4.22
C THR A 83 19.80 4.53 -5.25
N ALA A 84 19.08 5.56 -5.76
CA ALA A 84 19.58 6.45 -6.82
C ALA A 84 19.81 7.87 -6.28
N PRO A 85 21.05 8.35 -6.15
CA PRO A 85 21.32 9.71 -5.68
C PRO A 85 20.96 10.73 -6.78
N GLY A 86 20.12 11.73 -6.43
CA GLY A 86 20.08 12.97 -7.19
C GLY A 86 18.73 13.57 -7.61
N LEU A 87 17.60 13.17 -7.10
CA LEU A 87 16.30 13.77 -7.45
C LEU A 87 15.52 14.23 -6.20
N GLY A 88 15.57 15.52 -5.94
CA GLY A 88 14.59 16.42 -5.29
C GLY A 88 14.07 16.09 -3.89
N ARG A 89 13.82 14.84 -3.53
CA ARG A 89 13.35 14.41 -2.21
C ARG A 89 14.47 13.74 -1.42
N SER A 90 14.48 13.95 -0.11
CA SER A 90 15.39 13.23 0.78
C SER A 90 15.06 11.73 0.80
N SER A 91 16.05 10.87 0.99
CA SER A 91 15.82 9.43 1.16
C SER A 91 14.81 9.15 2.26
N ALA A 92 14.85 9.89 3.37
CA ALA A 92 13.92 9.75 4.48
C ALA A 92 12.44 10.01 4.08
N GLU A 93 12.16 10.97 3.20
CA GLU A 93 10.79 11.23 2.70
C GLU A 93 10.31 10.12 1.77
N LEU A 94 11.21 9.54 0.97
CA LEU A 94 10.89 8.39 0.11
C LEU A 94 10.65 7.13 0.94
N ASP A 95 11.47 6.89 1.96
CA ASP A 95 11.31 5.76 2.88
C ASP A 95 9.98 5.87 3.67
N GLN A 96 9.61 7.08 4.08
CA GLN A 96 8.33 7.33 4.72
C GLN A 96 7.15 7.06 3.77
N LEU A 97 7.20 7.56 2.54
CA LEU A 97 6.15 7.33 1.55
C LEU A 97 6.01 5.84 1.20
N GLN A 98 7.13 5.13 1.10
CA GLN A 98 7.15 3.68 0.91
C GLN A 98 6.46 2.95 2.06
N ALA A 99 6.82 3.26 3.29
CA ALA A 99 6.23 2.65 4.48
C ALA A 99 4.72 2.96 4.58
N GLU A 100 4.30 4.16 4.22
CA GLU A 100 2.88 4.53 4.18
C GLU A 100 2.14 3.79 3.07
N ALA A 101 2.73 3.65 1.89
CA ALA A 101 2.13 2.90 0.78
C ALA A 101 1.95 1.42 1.14
N LEU A 102 2.94 0.79 1.80
CA LEU A 102 2.82 -0.58 2.30
C LEU A 102 1.68 -0.72 3.31
N ARG A 103 1.63 0.16 4.32
CA ARG A 103 0.56 0.14 5.32
C ARG A 103 -0.82 0.27 4.69
N ASN A 104 -0.99 1.16 3.71
CA ASN A 104 -2.28 1.38 3.06
C ASN A 104 -2.65 0.24 2.10
N LEU A 105 -1.67 -0.35 1.39
CA LEU A 105 -1.89 -1.55 0.60
C LEU A 105 -2.43 -2.69 1.47
N VAL A 106 -1.80 -2.93 2.63
CA VAL A 106 -2.24 -3.93 3.60
C VAL A 106 -3.62 -3.60 4.14
N ALA A 107 -3.88 -2.34 4.52
CA ALA A 107 -5.16 -1.91 5.07
C ALA A 107 -6.33 -2.16 4.11
N VAL A 108 -6.16 -1.93 2.81
CA VAL A 108 -7.17 -2.24 1.77
C VAL A 108 -7.55 -3.72 1.80
N PHE A 109 -6.58 -4.63 2.01
CA PHE A 109 -6.86 -6.07 2.08
C PHE A 109 -7.44 -6.51 3.42
N VAL A 110 -7.04 -5.88 4.51
CA VAL A 110 -7.57 -6.20 5.86
C VAL A 110 -9.02 -5.79 6.00
N GLU A 111 -9.42 -4.64 5.41
CA GLU A 111 -10.78 -4.08 5.51
C GLU A 111 -11.87 -5.03 4.99
N ASP A 112 -11.60 -5.78 3.93
CA ASP A 112 -12.52 -6.83 3.48
C ASP A 112 -12.17 -8.16 4.17
N GLU A 113 -13.04 -8.58 5.08
CA GLU A 113 -12.88 -9.84 5.83
C GLU A 113 -12.86 -11.10 4.95
N LYS A 114 -13.31 -11.00 3.70
CA LYS A 114 -13.30 -12.11 2.74
C LYS A 114 -11.93 -12.28 2.07
N ASN A 115 -11.09 -11.26 2.09
CA ASN A 115 -9.76 -11.35 1.52
C ASN A 115 -8.88 -12.28 2.34
N THR A 116 -8.21 -13.20 1.66
CA THR A 116 -7.23 -14.12 2.23
C THR A 116 -5.79 -13.71 1.94
N ALA A 117 -4.84 -14.33 2.62
CA ALA A 117 -3.42 -14.13 2.31
C ALA A 117 -3.07 -14.59 0.89
N GLU A 118 -3.71 -15.66 0.41
CA GLU A 118 -3.58 -16.14 -0.97
C GLU A 118 -4.14 -15.14 -1.99
N ASP A 119 -5.19 -14.40 -1.65
CA ASP A 119 -5.71 -13.33 -2.53
C ASP A 119 -4.69 -12.19 -2.65
N MET A 120 -4.05 -11.80 -1.54
CA MET A 120 -2.94 -10.85 -1.56
C MET A 120 -1.79 -11.36 -2.44
N HIS A 121 -1.34 -12.59 -2.24
CA HIS A 121 -0.26 -13.16 -3.04
C HIS A 121 -0.63 -13.22 -4.53
N ARG A 122 -1.84 -13.65 -4.87
CA ARG A 122 -2.35 -13.69 -6.23
C ARG A 122 -2.43 -12.29 -6.86
N PHE A 123 -2.83 -11.29 -6.09
CA PHE A 123 -2.81 -9.90 -6.50
C PHE A 123 -1.38 -9.45 -6.82
N LEU A 124 -0.41 -9.73 -5.95
CA LEU A 124 1.00 -9.35 -6.14
C LEU A 124 1.59 -9.97 -7.40
N VAL A 125 1.34 -11.25 -7.65
CA VAL A 125 1.77 -11.93 -8.88
C VAL A 125 1.20 -11.23 -10.12
N LYS A 126 -0.11 -10.95 -10.14
CA LYS A 126 -0.77 -10.27 -11.26
C LYS A 126 -0.31 -8.84 -11.48
N ALA A 127 0.02 -8.13 -10.42
CA ALA A 127 0.44 -6.73 -10.45
C ALA A 127 1.98 -6.55 -10.60
N GLY A 128 2.73 -7.64 -10.77
CA GLY A 128 4.19 -7.61 -10.92
C GLY A 128 4.90 -7.16 -9.63
N GLY A 129 4.39 -7.57 -8.48
CA GLY A 129 4.95 -7.32 -7.15
C GLY A 129 5.42 -8.60 -6.44
N GLU A 130 5.54 -9.72 -7.16
CA GLU A 130 5.87 -11.03 -6.57
C GLU A 130 7.18 -11.02 -5.77
N GLN A 131 8.20 -10.29 -6.22
CA GLN A 131 9.47 -10.17 -5.50
C GLN A 131 9.35 -9.53 -4.11
N PHE A 132 8.26 -8.83 -3.84
CA PHE A 132 7.95 -8.22 -2.55
C PHE A 132 6.95 -9.03 -1.72
N ALA A 133 6.55 -10.22 -2.19
CA ALA A 133 5.49 -11.00 -1.56
C ALA A 133 5.81 -11.34 -0.10
N GLY A 134 7.07 -11.69 0.21
CA GLY A 134 7.48 -11.96 1.59
C GLY A 134 7.25 -10.78 2.52
N GLU A 135 7.75 -9.60 2.15
CA GLU A 135 7.60 -8.37 2.94
C GLU A 135 6.13 -7.96 3.10
N ILE A 136 5.36 -7.98 2.00
CA ILE A 136 3.96 -7.53 2.02
C ILE A 136 3.06 -8.52 2.76
N VAL A 137 3.24 -9.84 2.59
CA VAL A 137 2.46 -10.85 3.31
C VAL A 137 2.82 -10.88 4.79
N LYS A 138 4.10 -10.61 5.15
CA LYS A 138 4.51 -10.42 6.55
C LYS A 138 3.77 -9.23 7.17
N ALA A 139 3.78 -8.07 6.51
CA ALA A 139 3.06 -6.89 6.99
C ALA A 139 1.54 -7.15 7.11
N LEU A 140 0.96 -7.95 6.21
CA LEU A 140 -0.45 -8.38 6.30
C LEU A 140 -0.68 -9.26 7.55
N ALA A 141 0.20 -10.23 7.81
CA ALA A 141 0.08 -11.11 8.96
C ALA A 141 0.16 -10.33 10.28
N GLU A 142 1.13 -9.42 10.40
CA GLU A 142 1.31 -8.54 11.55
C GLU A 142 0.07 -7.66 11.76
N ALA A 143 -0.44 -7.00 10.72
CA ALA A 143 -1.62 -6.16 10.80
C ALA A 143 -2.89 -6.93 11.21
N LEU A 144 -3.03 -8.18 10.77
CA LEU A 144 -4.13 -9.06 11.17
C LEU A 144 -4.03 -9.45 12.66
N TYR A 145 -2.82 -9.71 13.16
CA TYR A 145 -2.60 -10.00 14.59
C TYR A 145 -2.88 -8.77 15.46
N ASP A 146 -2.42 -7.58 15.05
CA ASP A 146 -2.66 -6.32 15.76
C ASP A 146 -4.17 -6.02 15.90
N GLN A 147 -4.96 -6.47 14.92
CA GLN A 147 -6.42 -6.35 14.93
C GLN A 147 -7.14 -7.56 15.53
N SER A 148 -6.40 -8.51 16.12
CA SER A 148 -6.93 -9.75 16.71
C SER A 148 -7.64 -10.68 15.71
N HIS A 149 -7.36 -10.56 14.42
CA HIS A 149 -7.83 -11.47 13.37
C HIS A 149 -6.92 -12.70 13.26
N TYR A 150 -6.73 -13.42 14.38
CA TYR A 150 -5.72 -14.47 14.53
C TYR A 150 -5.83 -15.57 13.48
N GLN A 151 -7.05 -16.03 13.14
CA GLN A 151 -7.22 -17.09 12.13
C GLN A 151 -6.65 -16.68 10.76
N ARG A 152 -6.98 -15.48 10.28
CA ARG A 152 -6.45 -14.95 9.03
C ARG A 152 -4.94 -14.70 9.11
N GLY A 153 -4.46 -14.25 10.27
CA GLY A 153 -3.03 -14.04 10.52
C GLY A 153 -2.23 -15.33 10.50
N ILE A 154 -2.77 -16.44 11.10
CA ILE A 154 -2.19 -17.77 11.03
C ILE A 154 -2.04 -18.23 9.57
N GLU A 155 -3.09 -18.03 8.75
CA GLU A 155 -3.05 -18.36 7.32
C GLU A 155 -1.97 -17.56 6.58
N ALA A 156 -1.81 -16.28 6.91
CA ALA A 156 -0.78 -15.43 6.32
C ALA A 156 0.64 -15.89 6.72
N TYR A 157 0.89 -16.25 7.97
CA TYR A 157 2.18 -16.81 8.38
C TYR A 157 2.44 -18.19 7.77
N ARG A 158 1.43 -19.04 7.64
CA ARG A 158 1.56 -20.33 6.92
C ARG A 158 1.93 -20.12 5.45
N LEU A 159 1.34 -19.12 4.80
CA LEU A 159 1.72 -18.75 3.43
C LEU A 159 3.17 -18.28 3.37
N LEU A 160 3.64 -17.46 4.32
CA LEU A 160 5.05 -17.05 4.40
C LEU A 160 6.00 -18.23 4.46
N LEU A 161 5.74 -19.19 5.34
CA LEU A 161 6.56 -20.43 5.44
C LEU A 161 6.57 -21.23 4.13
N LYS A 162 5.48 -21.16 3.35
CA LYS A 162 5.37 -21.84 2.05
C LYS A 162 6.16 -21.13 0.95
N ILE A 163 6.09 -19.80 0.87
CA ILE A 163 6.74 -19.02 -0.20
C ILE A 163 8.21 -18.70 0.12
N GLN A 164 8.58 -18.68 1.40
CA GLN A 164 9.94 -18.39 1.89
C GLN A 164 10.37 -19.43 2.97
N PRO A 165 10.50 -20.71 2.61
CA PRO A 165 10.78 -21.76 3.60
C PRO A 165 12.16 -21.65 4.27
N THR A 166 13.09 -20.89 3.68
CA THR A 166 14.46 -20.69 4.20
C THR A 166 14.67 -19.29 4.77
N ASP A 167 13.58 -18.52 5.02
CA ASP A 167 13.68 -17.21 5.65
C ASP A 167 14.26 -17.35 7.06
N GLU A 168 15.16 -16.44 7.43
CA GLU A 168 15.80 -16.42 8.76
C GLU A 168 14.77 -16.23 9.90
N HIS A 169 13.61 -15.62 9.60
CA HIS A 169 12.50 -15.41 10.53
C HIS A 169 11.47 -16.56 10.55
N ALA A 170 11.70 -17.68 9.83
CA ALA A 170 10.75 -18.78 9.75
C ALA A 170 10.37 -19.34 11.14
N TYR A 171 11.29 -19.28 12.11
CA TYR A 171 11.02 -19.65 13.50
C TYR A 171 10.00 -18.70 14.15
N GLU A 172 10.11 -17.40 13.93
CA GLU A 172 9.21 -16.38 14.47
C GLU A 172 7.79 -16.57 13.90
N TYR A 173 7.67 -16.89 12.61
CA TYR A 173 6.38 -17.18 11.97
C TYR A 173 5.73 -18.45 12.57
N SER A 174 6.52 -19.49 12.81
CA SER A 174 6.03 -20.71 13.45
C SER A 174 5.58 -20.47 14.89
N LEU A 175 6.31 -19.64 15.65
CA LEU A 175 5.93 -19.22 16.99
C LEU A 175 4.63 -18.41 16.98
N ALA A 176 4.49 -17.45 16.05
CA ALA A 176 3.28 -16.66 15.90
C ALA A 176 2.07 -17.54 15.61
N ILE A 177 2.20 -18.55 14.74
CA ILE A 177 1.14 -19.54 14.46
C ILE A 177 0.74 -20.28 15.75
N ALA A 178 1.72 -20.79 16.52
CA ALA A 178 1.44 -21.52 17.77
C ALA A 178 0.74 -20.64 18.81
N LEU A 179 1.17 -19.37 18.96
CA LEU A 179 0.53 -18.42 19.85
C LEU A 179 -0.89 -18.07 19.39
N GLY A 180 -1.11 -17.92 18.09
CA GLY A 180 -2.43 -17.67 17.52
C GLY A 180 -3.39 -18.82 17.78
N HIS A 181 -2.97 -20.09 17.59
CA HIS A 181 -3.77 -21.26 17.93
C HIS A 181 -4.09 -21.32 19.44
N SER A 182 -3.10 -21.03 20.28
CA SER A 182 -3.30 -20.94 21.72
C SER A 182 -4.36 -19.89 22.09
N THR A 183 -4.33 -18.72 21.44
CA THR A 183 -5.30 -17.65 21.69
C THR A 183 -6.71 -18.02 21.23
N LEU A 184 -6.82 -18.80 20.17
CA LEU A 184 -8.10 -19.31 19.65
C LEU A 184 -8.57 -20.60 20.36
N GLU A 185 -7.80 -21.10 21.38
CA GLU A 185 -8.05 -22.35 22.08
C GLU A 185 -8.06 -23.60 21.17
N LEU A 186 -7.34 -23.52 20.04
CA LEU A 186 -7.22 -24.60 19.06
C LEU A 186 -5.92 -25.39 19.31
N TRP A 187 -5.91 -26.20 20.38
CA TRP A 187 -4.70 -26.89 20.87
C TRP A 187 -4.28 -28.12 20.03
N GLU A 188 -5.15 -28.62 19.16
CA GLU A 188 -4.96 -29.86 18.41
C GLU A 188 -4.51 -29.64 16.94
N GLU A 189 -4.37 -28.39 16.48
CA GLU A 189 -3.95 -28.04 15.12
C GLU A 189 -2.48 -27.54 15.07
#